data_fb9a8caff4b7513bfa9762dcf6d99675
#
_entry.id   fb9a8caff4b7513bfa9762dcf6d99675
#
_cell.length_a   1.000
_cell.length_b   1.000
_cell.length_c   1.000
_cell.angle_alpha   90.00
_cell.angle_beta   90.00
_cell.angle_gamma   90.00
#
_symmetry.space_group_name_H-M   'P 1'
#
loop_
_entity.id
_entity.type
_entity.pdbx_description
1 polymer ?
#
loop_
_entity_poly.entity_id
_entity_poly.type
_entity_poly.pdbx_seq_one_letter_code
_entity_poly.pdbx_strand_id
1 'polypeptide(L)'
;LLNRNLMQKDTGYFLCMEKLRQISGDYWLINEHIPHIFRFSDVELGYLEHRYNQRHEILSELVPWDDPNYGIDEQWAFFYPYSAEMSEGSRREFEVRVTNHSPISREFQITPRGQQGVKVASGPLTIELPSRGTGSVRFEVEAPKKVGTYLVTADVVSGEMRFENWIEAMIIVD
;
A
#
# COMPACT_ATOMS: atom_id res chain seq x y z
N LEU A 1 -8.71 1.01 6.51
CA LEU A 1 -7.30 1.10 6.14
C LEU A 1 -6.51 1.58 7.36
N LEU A 2 -5.56 0.76 7.78
CA LEU A 2 -4.64 1.08 8.86
C LEU A 2 -3.39 1.70 8.22
N ASN A 3 -3.36 3.02 8.13
CA ASN A 3 -2.17 3.73 7.66
C ASN A 3 -1.35 4.14 8.87
N ARG A 4 -0.16 3.55 9.02
CA ARG A 4 0.73 3.76 10.15
C ARG A 4 1.11 5.23 10.37
N ASN A 5 1.29 5.98 9.29
CA ASN A 5 1.67 7.38 9.41
C ASN A 5 0.54 8.28 9.86
N LEU A 6 -0.70 7.92 9.52
CA LEU A 6 -1.87 8.60 10.05
C LEU A 6 -2.04 8.35 11.55
N MET A 7 -1.31 7.38 12.13
CA MET A 7 -1.33 7.02 13.55
C MET A 7 -0.12 7.52 14.34
N GLN A 8 0.78 8.31 13.74
CA GLN A 8 1.88 8.94 14.49
C GLN A 8 1.38 10.12 15.31
N LYS A 9 2.02 10.34 16.49
CA LYS A 9 1.58 11.34 17.46
C LYS A 9 1.52 12.76 16.91
N ASP A 10 2.49 13.13 16.08
CA ASP A 10 2.63 14.51 15.61
C ASP A 10 2.09 14.73 14.19
N THR A 11 1.38 13.73 13.62
CA THR A 11 0.85 13.78 12.26
C THR A 11 -0.50 13.06 12.17
N GLY A 12 -1.15 13.18 11.02
CA GLY A 12 -2.35 12.42 10.71
C GLY A 12 -3.49 12.62 11.69
N TYR A 13 -4.07 11.54 12.19
CA TYR A 13 -5.26 11.59 13.05
C TYR A 13 -4.99 12.22 14.40
N PHE A 14 -3.83 12.01 15.02
CA PHE A 14 -3.50 12.64 16.32
C PHE A 14 -3.38 14.16 16.19
N LEU A 15 -2.73 14.65 15.13
CA LEU A 15 -2.69 16.08 14.84
C LEU A 15 -4.08 16.65 14.55
N CYS A 16 -4.93 15.92 13.81
CA CYS A 16 -6.31 16.32 13.59
C CYS A 16 -7.08 16.43 14.92
N MET A 17 -6.93 15.47 15.83
CA MET A 17 -7.58 15.47 17.12
C MET A 17 -7.13 16.65 17.98
N GLU A 18 -5.83 16.95 17.98
CA GLU A 18 -5.29 18.11 18.67
C GLU A 18 -5.87 19.41 18.14
N LYS A 19 -5.93 19.57 16.83
CA LYS A 19 -6.55 20.75 16.19
C LYS A 19 -8.05 20.86 16.50
N LEU A 20 -8.78 19.74 16.50
CA LEU A 20 -10.20 19.73 16.86
C LEU A 20 -10.43 20.17 18.32
N ARG A 21 -9.54 19.79 19.24
CA ARG A 21 -9.60 20.26 20.64
C ARG A 21 -9.35 21.75 20.82
N GLN A 22 -8.62 22.37 19.89
CA GLN A 22 -8.38 23.81 19.89
C GLN A 22 -9.60 24.59 19.42
N ILE A 23 -10.55 23.96 18.73
CA ILE A 23 -11.81 24.55 18.31
C ILE A 23 -12.74 24.55 19.52
N SER A 24 -12.86 25.67 20.20
CA SER A 24 -13.81 25.82 21.30
C SER A 24 -15.20 26.13 20.79
N GLY A 25 -16.22 25.44 21.32
CA GLY A 25 -17.61 25.70 21.02
C GLY A 25 -18.41 24.47 20.59
N ASP A 26 -19.70 24.66 20.47
CA ASP A 26 -20.67 23.63 20.14
C ASP A 26 -20.92 23.64 18.61
N TYR A 27 -20.03 23.01 17.86
CA TYR A 27 -20.09 22.98 16.40
C TYR A 27 -20.72 21.71 15.88
N TRP A 28 -21.43 21.85 14.79
CA TRP A 28 -21.79 20.73 13.92
C TRP A 28 -20.67 20.50 12.93
N LEU A 29 -20.21 19.27 12.85
CA LEU A 29 -19.25 18.84 11.85
C LEU A 29 -19.97 18.18 10.68
N ILE A 30 -19.52 18.52 9.48
CA ILE A 30 -20.01 17.97 8.22
C ILE A 30 -18.85 17.27 7.55
N ASN A 31 -19.05 16.02 7.14
CA ASN A 31 -18.06 15.27 6.37
C ASN A 31 -18.72 14.50 5.21
N GLU A 32 -17.92 13.94 4.33
CA GLU A 32 -18.37 13.17 3.17
C GLU A 32 -18.77 11.73 3.52
N HIS A 33 -18.47 11.26 4.71
CA HIS A 33 -18.78 9.91 5.17
C HIS A 33 -19.97 9.89 6.12
N ILE A 34 -20.51 8.71 6.38
CA ILE A 34 -21.63 8.53 7.31
C ILE A 34 -21.12 8.43 8.75
N PRO A 35 -21.68 9.19 9.68
CA PRO A 35 -22.75 10.18 9.52
C PRO A 35 -22.23 11.48 8.87
N HIS A 36 -23.00 12.04 7.95
CA HIS A 36 -22.61 13.27 7.24
C HIS A 36 -22.58 14.50 8.15
N ILE A 37 -23.43 14.53 9.17
CA ILE A 37 -23.56 15.63 10.13
C ILE A 37 -23.55 15.05 11.53
N PHE A 38 -22.68 15.55 12.38
CA PHE A 38 -22.60 15.10 13.79
C PHE A 38 -22.05 16.21 14.69
N ARG A 39 -22.35 16.12 15.97
CA ARG A 39 -21.74 16.95 16.99
C ARG A 39 -20.47 16.28 17.50
N PHE A 40 -19.54 17.12 17.89
CA PHE A 40 -18.28 16.66 18.43
C PHE A 40 -18.13 17.21 19.85
N SER A 41 -18.23 16.32 20.81
CA SER A 41 -18.04 16.62 22.22
C SER A 41 -16.68 16.11 22.69
N ASP A 42 -16.25 16.58 23.85
CA ASP A 42 -15.02 16.08 24.51
C ASP A 42 -15.06 14.56 24.77
N VAL A 43 -16.26 14.02 24.99
CA VAL A 43 -16.46 12.57 25.19
C VAL A 43 -16.15 11.81 23.91
N GLU A 44 -16.65 12.27 22.78
CA GLU A 44 -16.39 11.65 21.47
C GLU A 44 -14.94 11.81 21.04
N LEU A 45 -14.33 12.97 21.30
CA LEU A 45 -12.89 13.19 21.11
C LEU A 45 -12.07 12.20 21.93
N GLY A 46 -12.39 12.03 23.21
CA GLY A 46 -11.72 11.06 24.08
C GLY A 46 -11.88 9.62 23.62
N TYR A 47 -13.05 9.26 23.13
CA TYR A 47 -13.29 7.93 22.53
C TYR A 47 -12.45 7.70 21.28
N LEU A 48 -12.41 8.67 20.37
CA LEU A 48 -11.62 8.56 19.14
C LEU A 48 -10.11 8.48 19.44
N GLU A 49 -9.62 9.29 20.36
CA GLU A 49 -8.23 9.25 20.79
C GLU A 49 -7.86 7.89 21.38
N HIS A 50 -8.70 7.32 22.22
CA HIS A 50 -8.52 5.96 22.73
C HIS A 50 -8.44 4.94 21.59
N ARG A 51 -9.34 5.02 20.59
CA ARG A 51 -9.34 4.13 19.44
C ARG A 51 -8.08 4.29 18.58
N TYR A 52 -7.58 5.51 18.40
CA TYR A 52 -6.34 5.74 17.64
C TYR A 52 -5.12 5.22 18.40
N ASN A 53 -5.06 5.38 19.71
CA ASN A 53 -3.99 4.80 20.52
C ASN A 53 -3.96 3.27 20.40
N GLN A 54 -5.11 2.60 20.52
CA GLN A 54 -5.21 1.14 20.32
C GLN A 54 -4.72 0.73 18.92
N ARG A 55 -5.11 1.45 17.89
CA ARG A 55 -4.67 1.17 16.51
C ARG A 55 -3.18 1.40 16.33
N HIS A 56 -2.63 2.43 16.95
CA HIS A 56 -1.19 2.70 16.93
C HIS A 56 -0.40 1.56 17.58
N GLU A 57 -0.84 1.05 18.73
CA GLU A 57 -0.24 -0.10 19.40
C GLU A 57 -0.27 -1.35 18.52
N ILE A 58 -1.44 -1.69 17.99
CA ILE A 58 -1.61 -2.85 17.08
C ILE A 58 -0.70 -2.72 15.86
N LEU A 59 -0.64 -1.57 15.22
CA LEU A 59 0.22 -1.35 14.05
C LEU A 59 1.70 -1.44 14.39
N SER A 60 2.10 -0.96 15.56
CA SER A 60 3.48 -1.04 16.02
C SER A 60 3.94 -2.48 16.27
N GLU A 61 3.02 -3.36 16.69
CA GLU A 61 3.28 -4.78 16.88
C GLU A 61 3.26 -5.56 15.56
N LEU A 62 2.27 -5.29 14.70
CA LEU A 62 2.07 -6.03 13.44
C LEU A 62 3.07 -5.63 12.35
N VAL A 63 3.52 -4.39 12.37
CA VAL A 63 4.40 -3.83 11.33
C VAL A 63 5.58 -3.13 12.00
N PRO A 64 6.59 -3.88 12.43
CA PRO A 64 7.78 -3.36 13.12
C PRO A 64 8.73 -2.63 12.15
N TRP A 65 8.21 -1.72 11.36
CA TRP A 65 8.99 -0.93 10.42
C TRP A 65 9.58 0.29 11.11
N ASP A 66 10.85 0.48 10.87
CA ASP A 66 11.62 1.62 11.37
C ASP A 66 11.30 2.93 10.64
N ASP A 67 10.67 2.84 9.48
CA ASP A 67 10.27 4.01 8.68
C ASP A 67 8.76 4.11 8.52
N PRO A 68 8.14 5.15 9.07
CA PRO A 68 6.71 5.36 8.98
C PRO A 68 6.20 5.65 7.55
N ASN A 69 7.06 6.10 6.63
CA ASN A 69 6.64 6.50 5.28
C ASN A 69 6.11 5.35 4.43
N TYR A 70 6.42 4.10 4.76
CA TYR A 70 5.77 2.93 4.15
C TYR A 70 4.26 2.89 4.32
N GLY A 71 3.72 3.60 5.29
CA GLY A 71 2.28 3.67 5.48
C GLY A 71 1.61 4.89 4.82
N ILE A 72 2.36 5.95 4.44
CA ILE A 72 1.83 7.11 3.71
C ILE A 72 1.78 6.84 2.21
N ASP A 73 2.85 6.27 1.67
CA ASP A 73 2.94 5.92 0.27
C ASP A 73 2.37 4.52 0.07
N GLU A 74 1.08 4.43 -0.20
CA GLU A 74 0.41 3.15 -0.51
C GLU A 74 0.96 2.51 -1.79
N GLN A 75 1.66 3.29 -2.60
CA GLN A 75 2.28 2.86 -3.85
C GLN A 75 3.81 2.76 -3.75
N TRP A 76 4.37 2.53 -2.55
CA TRP A 76 5.81 2.29 -2.40
C TRP A 76 6.31 1.07 -3.22
N ALA A 77 5.41 0.15 -3.55
CA ALA A 77 5.61 -0.89 -4.54
C ALA A 77 4.35 -1.00 -5.41
N PHE A 78 4.51 -1.01 -6.74
CA PHE A 78 3.39 -1.11 -7.67
C PHE A 78 3.84 -1.64 -9.03
N PHE A 79 2.87 -2.20 -9.79
CA PHE A 79 3.09 -2.58 -11.17
C PHE A 79 3.00 -1.40 -12.14
N TYR A 80 3.86 -1.43 -13.15
CA TYR A 80 3.74 -0.56 -14.31
C TYR A 80 3.90 -1.38 -15.62
N PRO A 81 2.92 -1.30 -16.52
CA PRO A 81 1.62 -0.64 -16.35
C PRO A 81 0.74 -1.33 -15.31
N TYR A 82 -0.21 -0.61 -14.73
CA TYR A 82 -1.22 -1.19 -13.84
C TYR A 82 -2.22 -2.08 -14.58
N SER A 83 -2.52 -1.74 -15.84
CA SER A 83 -3.35 -2.56 -16.71
C SER A 83 -2.79 -2.59 -18.13
N ALA A 84 -3.04 -3.69 -18.84
CA ALA A 84 -2.63 -3.87 -20.21
C ALA A 84 -3.68 -4.65 -21.02
N GLU A 85 -4.01 -4.13 -22.19
CA GLU A 85 -4.71 -4.86 -23.22
C GLU A 85 -3.70 -5.74 -23.97
N MET A 86 -4.02 -7.01 -24.16
CA MET A 86 -3.13 -8.00 -24.74
C MET A 86 -3.94 -8.96 -25.63
N SER A 87 -3.39 -9.36 -26.78
CA SER A 87 -3.99 -10.41 -27.57
C SER A 87 -3.75 -11.78 -26.93
N GLU A 88 -4.59 -12.76 -27.26
CA GLU A 88 -4.47 -14.14 -26.78
C GLU A 88 -3.06 -14.71 -26.98
N GLY A 89 -2.44 -15.21 -25.90
CA GLY A 89 -1.12 -15.82 -25.92
C GLY A 89 0.03 -14.87 -26.24
N SER A 90 -0.24 -13.57 -26.36
CA SER A 90 0.83 -12.57 -26.57
C SER A 90 1.66 -12.36 -25.31
N ARG A 91 2.82 -11.75 -25.48
CA ARG A 91 3.75 -11.44 -24.40
C ARG A 91 3.96 -9.94 -24.25
N ARG A 92 4.11 -9.49 -23.01
CA ARG A 92 4.38 -8.11 -22.71
C ARG A 92 5.27 -7.98 -21.48
N GLU A 93 6.18 -7.01 -21.52
CA GLU A 93 6.98 -6.63 -20.36
C GLU A 93 6.16 -5.82 -19.38
N PHE A 94 6.27 -6.20 -18.11
CA PHE A 94 5.81 -5.46 -16.94
C PHE A 94 7.00 -5.13 -16.06
N GLU A 95 6.89 -4.06 -15.30
CA GLU A 95 7.85 -3.76 -14.25
C GLU A 95 7.16 -3.61 -12.91
N VAL A 96 7.84 -3.96 -11.84
CA VAL A 96 7.48 -3.58 -10.48
C VAL A 96 8.42 -2.49 -10.04
N ARG A 97 7.87 -1.34 -9.75
CA ARG A 97 8.58 -0.18 -9.19
C ARG A 97 8.51 -0.24 -7.68
N VAL A 98 9.65 0.07 -7.05
CA VAL A 98 9.79 0.03 -5.59
C VAL A 98 10.46 1.30 -5.11
N THR A 99 9.94 1.87 -4.04
CA THR A 99 10.55 2.99 -3.31
C THR A 99 11.02 2.49 -1.95
N ASN A 100 12.29 2.66 -1.66
CA ASN A 100 12.85 2.38 -0.34
C ASN A 100 12.63 3.59 0.58
N HIS A 101 11.61 3.54 1.41
CA HIS A 101 11.34 4.60 2.40
C HIS A 101 12.23 4.52 3.64
N SER A 102 13.05 3.49 3.76
CA SER A 102 13.97 3.30 4.89
C SER A 102 15.14 4.31 4.87
N PRO A 103 15.67 4.69 6.02
CA PRO A 103 16.87 5.51 6.11
C PRO A 103 18.17 4.75 5.77
N ILE A 104 18.08 3.45 5.52
CA ILE A 104 19.22 2.58 5.13
C ILE A 104 18.99 1.94 3.77
N SER A 105 20.05 1.43 3.15
CA SER A 105 19.95 0.58 1.97
C SER A 105 19.18 -0.70 2.31
N ARG A 106 18.30 -1.13 1.39
CA ARG A 106 17.53 -2.38 1.53
C ARG A 106 17.49 -3.17 0.24
N GLU A 107 17.55 -4.47 0.41
CA GLU A 107 17.25 -5.43 -0.66
C GLU A 107 15.75 -5.73 -0.66
N PHE A 108 15.17 -5.72 -1.85
CA PHE A 108 13.80 -6.14 -2.10
C PHE A 108 13.80 -7.32 -3.07
N GLN A 109 13.15 -8.40 -2.66
CA GLN A 109 12.89 -9.55 -3.51
C GLN A 109 11.44 -9.50 -3.99
N ILE A 110 11.24 -9.52 -5.30
CA ILE A 110 9.94 -9.45 -5.95
C ILE A 110 9.68 -10.79 -6.63
N THR A 111 8.58 -11.45 -6.27
CA THR A 111 8.18 -12.71 -6.89
C THR A 111 6.85 -12.52 -7.62
N PRO A 112 6.87 -12.28 -8.95
CA PRO A 112 5.64 -12.14 -9.71
C PRO A 112 4.93 -13.49 -9.85
N ARG A 113 3.60 -13.44 -9.83
CA ARG A 113 2.71 -14.60 -9.91
C ARG A 113 1.59 -14.36 -10.91
N GLY A 114 1.44 -15.24 -11.87
CA GLY A 114 0.29 -15.25 -12.79
C GLY A 114 -0.90 -15.96 -12.17
N GLN A 115 -2.08 -15.38 -12.30
CA GLN A 115 -3.35 -15.97 -11.89
C GLN A 115 -4.11 -16.53 -13.09
N GLN A 116 -4.90 -17.60 -12.88
CA GLN A 116 -5.86 -18.12 -13.85
C GLN A 116 -5.31 -18.39 -15.28
N GLY A 117 -4.09 -18.90 -15.37
CA GLY A 117 -3.48 -19.27 -16.66
C GLY A 117 -2.57 -18.20 -17.27
N VAL A 118 -2.41 -17.06 -16.61
CA VAL A 118 -1.33 -16.11 -16.94
C VAL A 118 0.01 -16.77 -16.59
N LYS A 119 0.97 -16.70 -17.51
CA LYS A 119 2.31 -17.21 -17.27
C LYS A 119 3.27 -16.06 -17.06
N VAL A 120 4.17 -16.22 -16.10
CA VAL A 120 5.25 -15.30 -15.84
C VAL A 120 6.58 -16.01 -16.07
N ALA A 121 7.44 -15.38 -16.85
CA ALA A 121 8.70 -15.99 -17.31
C ALA A 121 9.83 -16.01 -16.28
N SER A 122 9.67 -15.34 -15.14
CA SER A 122 10.75 -15.17 -14.15
C SER A 122 10.38 -15.75 -12.77
N GLY A 123 11.41 -16.26 -12.10
CA GLY A 123 11.39 -16.52 -10.66
C GLY A 123 11.55 -15.22 -9.85
N PRO A 124 11.95 -15.32 -8.58
CA PRO A 124 12.22 -14.16 -7.75
C PRO A 124 13.28 -13.24 -8.38
N LEU A 125 12.97 -11.95 -8.40
CA LEU A 125 13.86 -10.87 -8.87
C LEU A 125 14.28 -10.04 -7.67
N THR A 126 15.56 -9.67 -7.62
CA THR A 126 16.10 -8.91 -6.49
C THR A 126 16.61 -7.55 -6.95
N ILE A 127 16.35 -6.54 -6.16
CA ILE A 127 16.88 -5.19 -6.33
C ILE A 127 17.37 -4.63 -5.00
N GLU A 128 18.58 -4.10 -4.97
CA GLU A 128 19.09 -3.33 -3.85
C GLU A 128 18.85 -1.84 -4.10
N LEU A 129 18.22 -1.16 -3.17
CA LEU A 129 17.91 0.26 -3.26
C LEU A 129 18.59 1.02 -2.13
N PRO A 130 19.31 2.11 -2.43
CA PRO A 130 19.87 2.96 -1.39
C PRO A 130 18.76 3.57 -0.52
N SER A 131 19.15 4.13 0.60
CA SER A 131 18.24 4.94 1.44
C SER A 131 17.47 5.95 0.60
N ARG A 132 16.14 5.96 0.73
CA ARG A 132 15.24 6.87 0.00
C ARG A 132 15.30 6.74 -1.53
N GLY A 133 15.91 5.68 -2.03
CA GLY A 133 16.04 5.41 -3.45
C GLY A 133 14.81 4.73 -4.05
N THR A 134 14.67 4.85 -5.36
CA THR A 134 13.66 4.17 -6.17
C THR A 134 14.32 3.31 -7.23
N GLY A 135 13.63 2.25 -7.64
CA GLY A 135 14.11 1.39 -8.73
C GLY A 135 13.01 0.46 -9.21
N SER A 136 13.33 -0.37 -10.19
CA SER A 136 12.38 -1.34 -10.72
C SER A 136 13.03 -2.65 -11.12
N VAL A 137 12.22 -3.71 -11.13
CA VAL A 137 12.53 -4.99 -11.74
C VAL A 137 11.56 -5.25 -12.88
N ARG A 138 12.03 -5.92 -13.95
CA ARG A 138 11.23 -6.19 -15.15
C ARG A 138 11.12 -7.68 -15.41
N PHE A 139 10.00 -8.07 -15.96
CA PHE A 139 9.72 -9.46 -16.32
C PHE A 139 8.66 -9.52 -17.42
N GLU A 140 8.64 -10.64 -18.12
CA GLU A 140 7.70 -10.89 -19.20
C GLU A 140 6.48 -11.67 -18.70
N VAL A 141 5.32 -11.24 -19.14
CA VAL A 141 4.03 -11.90 -18.89
C VAL A 141 3.44 -12.37 -20.20
N GLU A 142 3.01 -13.65 -20.25
CA GLU A 142 2.26 -14.23 -21.36
C GLU A 142 0.78 -14.30 -21.01
N ALA A 143 -0.05 -13.69 -21.84
CA ALA A 143 -1.51 -13.68 -21.70
C ALA A 143 -2.11 -15.09 -21.90
N PRO A 144 -3.20 -15.44 -21.21
CA PRO A 144 -3.96 -16.65 -21.52
C PRO A 144 -4.50 -16.68 -22.95
N LYS A 145 -4.75 -17.89 -23.47
CA LYS A 145 -5.40 -18.09 -24.78
C LYS A 145 -6.93 -18.09 -24.67
N LYS A 146 -7.46 -17.13 -23.96
CA LYS A 146 -8.91 -16.99 -23.76
C LYS A 146 -9.22 -15.54 -23.43
N VAL A 147 -10.21 -14.98 -24.08
CA VAL A 147 -10.76 -13.65 -23.81
C VAL A 147 -11.22 -13.56 -22.36
N GLY A 148 -10.88 -12.45 -21.70
CA GLY A 148 -11.24 -12.22 -20.31
C GLY A 148 -10.33 -11.23 -19.59
N THR A 149 -10.62 -11.00 -18.32
CA THR A 149 -9.79 -10.18 -17.43
C THR A 149 -9.06 -11.07 -16.43
N TYR A 150 -7.76 -10.86 -16.30
CA TYR A 150 -6.86 -11.68 -15.51
C TYR A 150 -5.99 -10.81 -14.63
N LEU A 151 -5.43 -11.41 -13.58
CA LEU A 151 -4.55 -10.73 -12.65
C LEU A 151 -3.13 -11.31 -12.68
N VAL A 152 -2.17 -10.40 -12.54
CA VAL A 152 -0.80 -10.69 -12.14
C VAL A 152 -0.60 -10.07 -10.77
N THR A 153 -0.08 -10.82 -9.82
CA THR A 153 0.26 -10.32 -8.49
C THR A 153 1.76 -10.43 -8.26
N ALA A 154 2.28 -9.81 -7.23
CA ALA A 154 3.62 -10.08 -6.79
C ALA A 154 3.73 -10.09 -5.26
N ASP A 155 4.55 -11.04 -4.77
CA ASP A 155 5.03 -10.99 -3.41
C ASP A 155 6.20 -10.01 -3.33
N VAL A 156 6.29 -9.30 -2.23
CA VAL A 156 7.41 -8.40 -1.93
C VAL A 156 8.01 -8.79 -0.59
N VAL A 157 9.30 -9.04 -0.57
CA VAL A 157 10.06 -9.40 0.64
C VAL A 157 11.22 -8.43 0.83
N SER A 158 11.44 -7.97 2.05
CA SER A 158 12.61 -7.18 2.44
C SER A 158 12.98 -7.48 3.89
N GLY A 159 14.10 -8.17 4.09
CA GLY A 159 14.48 -8.68 5.39
C GLY A 159 13.44 -9.64 5.97
N GLU A 160 12.91 -9.34 7.15
CA GLU A 160 11.87 -10.14 7.80
C GLU A 160 10.45 -9.82 7.31
N MET A 161 10.30 -8.73 6.57
CA MET A 161 9.01 -8.32 6.03
C MET A 161 8.64 -9.16 4.82
N ARG A 162 7.48 -9.80 4.85
CA ARG A 162 6.94 -10.61 3.76
C ARG A 162 5.51 -10.21 3.47
N PHE A 163 5.26 -9.81 2.24
CA PHE A 163 3.95 -9.44 1.72
C PHE A 163 3.60 -10.35 0.56
N GLU A 164 2.65 -11.24 0.78
CA GLU A 164 2.17 -12.17 -0.26
C GLU A 164 1.05 -11.51 -1.06
N ASN A 165 1.14 -11.59 -2.40
CA ASN A 165 0.20 -10.97 -3.33
C ASN A 165 -0.08 -9.50 -3.00
N TRP A 166 0.97 -8.76 -2.64
CA TRP A 166 0.87 -7.40 -2.11
C TRP A 166 0.41 -6.38 -3.14
N ILE A 167 0.84 -6.55 -4.36
CA ILE A 167 0.54 -5.66 -5.48
C ILE A 167 -0.06 -6.45 -6.63
N GLU A 168 -0.83 -5.77 -7.47
CA GLU A 168 -1.51 -6.39 -8.60
C GLU A 168 -1.47 -5.54 -9.85
N ALA A 169 -1.59 -6.20 -11.01
CA ALA A 169 -1.87 -5.59 -12.29
C ALA A 169 -2.93 -6.40 -13.04
N MET A 170 -3.67 -5.73 -13.90
CA MET A 170 -4.75 -6.31 -14.68
C MET A 170 -4.33 -6.53 -16.12
N ILE A 171 -4.64 -7.72 -16.66
CA ILE A 171 -4.51 -8.05 -18.08
C ILE A 171 -5.91 -8.22 -18.66
N ILE A 172 -6.20 -7.48 -19.71
CA ILE A 172 -7.43 -7.59 -20.48
C ILE A 172 -7.06 -8.27 -21.79
N VAL A 173 -7.61 -9.47 -22.02
CA VAL A 173 -7.39 -10.24 -23.24
C VAL A 173 -8.62 -10.11 -24.13
N ASP A 174 -8.42 -9.62 -25.36
CA ASP A 174 -9.42 -9.38 -26.40
C ASP A 174 -9.13 -10.20 -27.68
#